data_faaceb817e60e9eeff53ec9ad9f2f68d
#
_entry.id   faaceb817e60e9eeff53ec9ad9f2f68d
#
_cell.length_a   1.000
_cell.length_b   1.000
_cell.length_c   1.000
_cell.angle_alpha   90.00
_cell.angle_beta   90.00
_cell.angle_gamma   90.00
#
_symmetry.space_group_name_H-M   'P 1'
#
loop_
_entity.id
_entity.type
_entity.pdbx_description
1 polymer ?
#
loop_
_entity_poly.entity_id
_entity_poly.type
_entity_poly.pdbx_seq_one_letter_code
_entity_poly.pdbx_strand_id
1 'polypeptide(L)'
;MQTGKFIVEKSELDLDVVCKLMQDNIVMSDRYNGYYVAHDIYQDWASVKVIDRLWNKSRDVKLFCLELLDNVMYRNAFGQWFSQQLEIGSEEIDDFIQMLFNSELPNKYVDVILVSILTSQEYVKRFFAQYSAYLTQENYKWLSKLVRVLVVS
;
A
#
# COMPACT_ATOMS: atom_id res chain seq x y z
N MET A 1 -7.04 3.88 24.31
CA MET A 1 -6.91 3.93 22.85
C MET A 1 -5.57 4.58 22.53
N GLN A 2 -4.56 3.81 22.14
CA GLN A 2 -3.33 4.38 21.60
C GLN A 2 -3.66 4.88 20.19
N THR A 3 -3.70 6.18 20.00
CA THR A 3 -3.70 6.79 18.66
C THR A 3 -2.39 6.36 18.01
N GLY A 4 -2.47 5.62 16.91
CA GLY A 4 -1.32 5.09 16.18
C GLY A 4 -0.49 6.18 15.51
N LYS A 5 0.08 7.09 16.30
CA LYS A 5 0.99 8.11 15.84
C LYS A 5 2.38 7.50 15.69
N PHE A 6 2.95 7.68 14.52
CA PHE A 6 4.35 7.34 14.27
C PHE A 6 5.22 8.36 15.02
N ILE A 7 5.90 7.91 16.07
CA ILE A 7 6.84 8.74 16.84
C ILE A 7 8.23 8.32 16.38
N VAL A 8 9.00 9.26 15.84
CA VAL A 8 10.41 9.05 15.47
C VAL A 8 11.28 9.65 16.54
N GLU A 9 12.27 8.89 17.02
CA GLU A 9 13.19 9.37 18.04
C GLU A 9 14.12 10.46 17.51
N LYS A 10 14.43 11.44 18.38
CA LYS A 10 15.23 12.63 18.06
C LYS A 10 16.64 12.30 17.56
N SER A 11 17.19 11.14 17.92
CA SER A 11 18.55 10.72 17.57
C SER A 11 18.73 10.34 16.09
N GLU A 12 17.62 10.10 15.36
CA GLU A 12 17.65 9.62 13.97
C GLU A 12 17.34 10.72 12.94
N LEU A 13 17.11 11.97 13.40
CA LEU A 13 16.60 13.02 12.55
C LEU A 13 17.58 14.19 12.41
N ASP A 14 17.67 14.74 11.21
CA ASP A 14 18.30 16.02 10.92
C ASP A 14 17.46 17.14 11.57
N LEU A 15 18.00 17.78 12.60
CA LEU A 15 17.30 18.81 13.37
C LEU A 15 16.93 20.05 12.53
N ASP A 16 17.72 20.40 11.53
CA ASP A 16 17.41 21.56 10.67
C ASP A 16 16.19 21.26 9.80
N VAL A 17 16.07 20.02 9.29
CA VAL A 17 14.90 19.57 8.54
C VAL A 17 13.66 19.53 9.45
N VAL A 18 13.81 18.99 10.66
CA VAL A 18 12.70 18.93 11.63
C VAL A 18 12.21 20.33 11.99
N CYS A 19 13.12 21.27 12.27
CA CYS A 19 12.73 22.66 12.58
C CYS A 19 11.91 23.30 11.45
N LYS A 20 12.28 23.09 10.20
CA LYS A 20 11.50 23.57 9.04
C LYS A 20 10.12 22.93 8.98
N LEU A 21 10.03 21.60 9.12
CA LEU A 21 8.77 20.89 9.13
C LEU A 21 7.84 21.29 10.29
N MET A 22 8.42 21.66 11.44
CA MET A 22 7.64 22.19 12.56
C MET A 22 7.13 23.62 12.29
N GLN A 23 7.93 24.48 11.63
CA GLN A 23 7.50 25.81 11.20
C GLN A 23 6.33 25.73 10.20
N ASP A 24 6.34 24.72 9.33
CA ASP A 24 5.28 24.47 8.35
C ASP A 24 4.08 23.69 8.94
N ASN A 25 4.08 23.41 10.24
CA ASN A 25 3.06 22.60 10.93
C ASN A 25 2.86 21.20 10.35
N ILE A 26 3.87 20.64 9.71
CA ILE A 26 3.85 19.27 9.17
C ILE A 26 4.19 18.26 10.26
N VAL A 27 5.11 18.64 11.17
CA VAL A 27 5.58 17.81 12.29
C VAL A 27 5.36 18.54 13.59
N MET A 28 4.97 17.80 14.62
CA MET A 28 4.81 18.32 15.99
C MET A 28 5.68 17.50 16.96
N SER A 29 6.10 18.13 18.06
CA SER A 29 6.84 17.45 19.12
C SER A 29 5.89 16.82 20.14
N ASP A 30 6.24 15.64 20.63
CA ASP A 30 5.60 14.99 21.76
C ASP A 30 6.24 15.45 23.09
N ARG A 31 5.53 15.23 24.19
CA ARG A 31 5.99 15.48 25.57
C ARG A 31 7.21 14.64 25.97
N TYR A 32 7.49 13.57 25.27
CA TYR A 32 8.59 12.62 25.51
C TYR A 32 9.77 12.78 24.54
N ASN A 33 9.95 13.97 23.95
CA ASN A 33 11.02 14.26 22.98
C ASN A 33 10.97 13.46 21.65
N GLY A 34 9.82 12.93 21.29
CA GLY A 34 9.56 12.36 19.98
C GLY A 34 8.93 13.38 19.04
N TYR A 35 8.96 13.10 17.75
CA TYR A 35 8.28 13.86 16.72
C TYR A 35 7.22 13.01 16.03
N TYR A 36 6.09 13.61 15.70
CA TYR A 36 5.01 12.97 14.96
C TYR A 36 4.46 13.89 13.89
N VAL A 37 3.85 13.31 12.89
CA VAL A 37 3.23 14.06 11.78
C VAL A 37 1.90 14.67 12.26
N ALA A 38 1.72 15.96 12.03
CA ALA A 38 0.61 16.74 12.58
C ALA A 38 -0.76 16.35 12.01
N HIS A 39 -0.82 15.93 10.75
CA HIS A 39 -2.04 15.59 10.04
C HIS A 39 -1.97 14.21 9.39
N ASP A 40 -3.04 13.46 9.44
CA ASP A 40 -3.14 12.10 8.90
C ASP A 40 -2.79 12.05 7.40
N ILE A 41 -3.15 13.08 6.63
CA ILE A 41 -2.83 13.15 5.20
C ILE A 41 -1.32 13.15 4.91
N TYR A 42 -0.52 13.82 5.76
CA TYR A 42 0.94 13.78 5.62
C TYR A 42 1.51 12.44 6.04
N GLN A 43 0.90 11.81 7.03
CA GLN A 43 1.27 10.47 7.46
C GLN A 43 1.00 9.44 6.36
N ASP A 44 -0.17 9.50 5.73
CA ASP A 44 -0.51 8.65 4.60
C ASP A 44 0.46 8.84 3.43
N TRP A 45 0.70 10.10 3.05
CA TRP A 45 1.65 10.43 1.99
C TRP A 45 3.08 9.94 2.31
N ALA A 46 3.57 10.15 3.52
CA ALA A 46 4.87 9.68 3.96
C ALA A 46 4.95 8.15 3.92
N SER A 47 3.89 7.47 4.35
CA SER A 47 3.80 6.00 4.31
C SER A 47 3.85 5.46 2.88
N VAL A 48 3.16 6.10 1.93
CA VAL A 48 3.24 5.73 0.50
C VAL A 48 4.67 5.91 -0.03
N LYS A 49 5.39 6.97 0.37
CA LYS A 49 6.80 7.17 0.00
C LYS A 49 7.74 6.13 0.61
N VAL A 50 7.46 5.66 1.83
CA VAL A 50 8.20 4.54 2.42
C VAL A 50 7.98 3.26 1.62
N ILE A 51 6.73 2.96 1.25
CA ILE A 51 6.37 1.80 0.41
C ILE A 51 7.11 1.86 -0.93
N ASP A 52 7.09 3.01 -1.59
CA ASP A 52 7.79 3.20 -2.86
C ASP A 52 9.31 2.95 -2.75
N ARG A 53 9.93 3.41 -1.66
CA ARG A 53 11.36 3.14 -1.39
C ARG A 53 11.63 1.66 -1.14
N LEU A 54 10.79 0.98 -0.37
CA LEU A 54 10.91 -0.46 -0.11
C LEU A 54 10.80 -1.26 -1.41
N TRP A 55 9.83 -0.90 -2.25
CA TRP A 55 9.71 -1.51 -3.58
C TRP A 55 10.96 -1.30 -4.43
N ASN A 56 11.42 -0.06 -4.53
CA ASN A 56 12.62 0.28 -5.32
C ASN A 56 13.90 -0.41 -4.83
N LYS A 57 13.95 -0.80 -3.57
CA LYS A 57 15.07 -1.52 -2.97
C LYS A 57 15.05 -3.02 -3.30
N SER A 58 13.89 -3.66 -3.23
CA SER A 58 13.78 -5.12 -3.39
C SER A 58 13.49 -5.52 -4.85
N ARG A 59 12.58 -4.83 -5.53
CA ARG A 59 12.04 -5.18 -6.86
C ARG A 59 11.57 -6.63 -6.96
N ASP A 60 11.27 -7.25 -5.83
CA ASP A 60 10.75 -8.61 -5.70
C ASP A 60 9.48 -8.56 -4.88
N VAL A 61 8.37 -9.01 -5.46
CA VAL A 61 7.03 -8.92 -4.85
C VAL A 61 6.97 -9.69 -3.53
N LYS A 62 7.62 -10.85 -3.46
CA LYS A 62 7.57 -11.71 -2.27
C LYS A 62 8.34 -11.11 -1.11
N LEU A 63 9.57 -10.65 -1.37
CA LEU A 63 10.39 -9.98 -0.35
C LEU A 63 9.74 -8.68 0.11
N PHE A 64 9.22 -7.89 -0.84
CA PHE A 64 8.49 -6.67 -0.55
C PHE A 64 7.27 -6.91 0.34
N CYS A 65 6.44 -7.90 0.03
CA CYS A 65 5.30 -8.28 0.87
C CYS A 65 5.74 -8.76 2.25
N LEU A 66 6.87 -9.46 2.38
CA LEU A 66 7.42 -9.87 3.66
C LEU A 66 7.88 -8.68 4.51
N GLU A 67 8.52 -7.69 3.92
CA GLU A 67 8.95 -6.46 4.63
C GLU A 67 7.75 -5.61 5.11
N LEU A 68 6.61 -5.69 4.41
CA LEU A 68 5.38 -4.98 4.81
C LEU A 68 4.56 -5.71 5.88
N LEU A 69 4.99 -6.90 6.33
CA LEU A 69 4.13 -7.97 6.85
C LEU A 69 3.33 -7.64 8.09
N ASP A 70 3.72 -6.76 8.99
CA ASP A 70 3.06 -6.66 10.29
C ASP A 70 2.55 -5.27 10.70
N ASN A 71 2.68 -4.29 9.81
CA ASN A 71 2.24 -2.95 10.13
C ASN A 71 0.91 -2.60 9.45
N VAL A 72 -0.14 -2.44 10.26
CA VAL A 72 -1.50 -2.07 9.77
C VAL A 72 -1.48 -0.76 8.97
N MET A 73 -0.60 0.18 9.33
CA MET A 73 -0.45 1.45 8.61
C MET A 73 0.03 1.24 7.18
N TYR A 74 0.96 0.31 6.96
CA TYR A 74 1.46 0.01 5.62
C TYR A 74 0.42 -0.65 4.72
N ARG A 75 -0.59 -1.32 5.29
CA ARG A 75 -1.66 -1.91 4.49
C ARG A 75 -2.45 -0.87 3.70
N ASN A 76 -2.84 0.22 4.35
CA ASN A 76 -3.58 1.31 3.69
C ASN A 76 -2.68 2.05 2.68
N ALA A 77 -1.45 2.35 3.09
CA ALA A 77 -0.46 2.97 2.22
C ALA A 77 -0.09 2.09 1.03
N PHE A 78 -0.06 0.76 1.21
CA PHE A 78 0.14 -0.19 0.10
C PHE A 78 -1.01 -0.10 -0.91
N GLY A 79 -2.27 -0.03 -0.47
CA GLY A 79 -3.40 0.14 -1.37
C GLY A 79 -3.31 1.43 -2.20
N GLN A 80 -2.95 2.54 -1.58
CA GLN A 80 -2.74 3.81 -2.26
C GLN A 80 -1.56 3.74 -3.25
N TRP A 81 -0.42 3.18 -2.81
CA TRP A 81 0.74 2.97 -3.67
C TRP A 81 0.39 2.08 -4.87
N PHE A 82 -0.29 0.95 -4.64
CA PHE A 82 -0.67 0.02 -5.68
C PHE A 82 -1.63 0.67 -6.69
N SER A 83 -2.60 1.45 -6.22
CA SER A 83 -3.50 2.22 -7.10
C SER A 83 -2.74 3.22 -7.97
N GLN A 84 -1.72 3.90 -7.43
CA GLN A 84 -0.85 4.79 -8.21
C GLN A 84 -0.06 4.01 -9.27
N GLN A 85 0.45 2.81 -8.94
CA GLN A 85 1.15 1.96 -9.93
C GLN A 85 0.21 1.51 -11.07
N LEU A 86 -1.07 1.22 -10.75
CA LEU A 86 -2.08 0.92 -11.77
C LEU A 86 -2.34 2.10 -12.71
N GLU A 87 -2.41 3.32 -12.17
CA GLU A 87 -2.66 4.54 -12.96
C GLU A 87 -1.51 4.88 -13.90
N ILE A 88 -0.26 4.72 -13.45
CA ILE A 88 0.91 4.97 -14.30
C ILE A 88 1.21 3.83 -15.27
N GLY A 89 0.51 2.70 -15.15
CA GLY A 89 0.69 1.54 -16.02
C GLY A 89 2.01 0.82 -15.85
N SER A 90 2.50 0.75 -14.61
CA SER A 90 3.76 0.08 -14.26
C SER A 90 3.76 -1.39 -14.69
N GLU A 91 4.85 -1.85 -15.31
CA GLU A 91 5.01 -3.24 -15.75
C GLU A 91 5.06 -4.22 -14.56
N GLU A 92 5.53 -3.75 -13.42
CA GLU A 92 5.64 -4.55 -12.19
C GLU A 92 4.28 -5.01 -11.64
N ILE A 93 3.20 -4.34 -12.03
CA ILE A 93 1.84 -4.74 -11.66
C ILE A 93 1.51 -6.16 -12.13
N ASP A 94 1.98 -6.54 -13.30
CA ASP A 94 1.72 -7.87 -13.84
C ASP A 94 2.34 -8.97 -12.97
N ASP A 95 3.49 -8.72 -12.32
CA ASP A 95 4.11 -9.65 -11.36
C ASP A 95 3.23 -9.84 -10.12
N PHE A 96 2.66 -8.76 -9.57
CA PHE A 96 1.70 -8.85 -8.46
C PHE A 96 0.45 -9.65 -8.86
N ILE A 97 -0.08 -9.43 -10.05
CA ILE A 97 -1.26 -10.15 -10.55
C ILE A 97 -0.95 -11.64 -10.77
N GLN A 98 0.21 -11.99 -11.30
CA GLN A 98 0.62 -13.38 -11.44
C GLN A 98 0.74 -14.08 -10.07
N MET A 99 1.40 -13.44 -9.10
CA MET A 99 1.49 -13.97 -7.74
C MET A 99 0.14 -14.08 -7.05
N LEU A 100 -0.79 -13.15 -7.33
CA LEU A 100 -2.17 -13.22 -6.86
C LEU A 100 -2.82 -14.51 -7.35
N PHE A 101 -2.81 -14.78 -8.66
CA PHE A 101 -3.44 -15.96 -9.24
C PHE A 101 -2.77 -17.26 -8.80
N ASN A 102 -1.46 -17.26 -8.60
CA ASN A 102 -0.70 -18.41 -8.08
C ASN A 102 -0.94 -18.65 -6.58
N SER A 103 -1.74 -17.82 -5.91
CA SER A 103 -1.99 -17.91 -4.47
C SER A 103 -0.71 -17.78 -3.60
N GLU A 104 0.30 -17.09 -4.11
CA GLU A 104 1.58 -16.87 -3.42
C GLU A 104 1.57 -15.61 -2.54
N LEU A 105 0.59 -14.73 -2.71
CA LEU A 105 0.44 -13.52 -1.91
C LEU A 105 -0.24 -13.81 -0.56
N PRO A 106 0.22 -13.17 0.53
CA PRO A 106 -0.50 -13.20 1.80
C PRO A 106 -1.94 -12.68 1.64
N ASN A 107 -2.92 -13.37 2.24
CA ASN A 107 -4.34 -13.05 2.09
C ASN A 107 -4.70 -11.59 2.37
N LYS A 108 -4.00 -10.95 3.30
CA LYS A 108 -4.21 -9.53 3.65
C LYS A 108 -3.96 -8.54 2.50
N TYR A 109 -3.10 -8.90 1.53
CA TYR A 109 -2.82 -8.08 0.35
C TYR A 109 -3.76 -8.41 -0.81
N VAL A 110 -4.26 -9.64 -0.86
CA VAL A 110 -5.19 -10.07 -1.92
C VAL A 110 -6.39 -9.15 -2.02
N ASP A 111 -7.08 -8.90 -0.90
CA ASP A 111 -8.27 -8.03 -0.88
C ASP A 111 -7.92 -6.59 -1.27
N VAL A 112 -6.80 -6.06 -0.77
CA VAL A 112 -6.34 -4.70 -1.10
C VAL A 112 -6.05 -4.55 -2.60
N ILE A 113 -5.35 -5.52 -3.20
CA ILE A 113 -5.06 -5.54 -4.64
C ILE A 113 -6.36 -5.60 -5.45
N LEU A 114 -7.30 -6.49 -5.08
CA LEU A 114 -8.57 -6.63 -5.79
C LEU A 114 -9.41 -5.35 -5.69
N VAL A 115 -9.48 -4.70 -4.51
CA VAL A 115 -10.14 -3.39 -4.35
C VAL A 115 -9.50 -2.36 -5.28
N SER A 116 -8.17 -2.23 -5.27
CA SER A 116 -7.46 -1.26 -6.10
C SER A 116 -7.71 -1.49 -7.60
N ILE A 117 -7.74 -2.74 -8.06
CA ILE A 117 -8.05 -3.07 -9.45
C ILE A 117 -9.48 -2.66 -9.79
N LEU A 118 -10.46 -3.00 -8.93
CA LEU A 118 -11.88 -2.73 -9.18
C LEU A 118 -12.22 -1.24 -9.15
N THR A 119 -11.48 -0.45 -8.37
CA THR A 119 -11.67 1.00 -8.27
C THR A 119 -10.92 1.78 -9.36
N SER A 120 -9.95 1.17 -10.04
CA SER A 120 -9.22 1.81 -11.14
C SER A 120 -10.06 1.82 -12.42
N GLN A 121 -10.51 3.00 -12.84
CA GLN A 121 -11.36 3.17 -14.04
C GLN A 121 -10.69 2.70 -15.33
N GLU A 122 -9.39 2.93 -15.47
CA GLU A 122 -8.61 2.59 -16.66
C GLU A 122 -8.19 1.12 -16.64
N TYR A 123 -7.65 0.65 -15.52
CA TYR A 123 -7.06 -0.68 -15.44
C TYR A 123 -8.09 -1.80 -15.35
N VAL A 124 -9.26 -1.58 -14.76
CA VAL A 124 -10.28 -2.63 -14.57
C VAL A 124 -10.70 -3.29 -15.90
N LYS A 125 -10.86 -2.52 -16.94
CA LYS A 125 -11.21 -3.04 -18.28
C LYS A 125 -10.09 -3.91 -18.86
N ARG A 126 -8.85 -3.43 -18.76
CA ARG A 126 -7.65 -4.18 -19.17
C ARG A 126 -7.50 -5.47 -18.38
N PHE A 127 -7.70 -5.42 -17.07
CA PHE A 127 -7.63 -6.58 -16.20
C PHE A 127 -8.61 -7.68 -16.61
N PHE A 128 -9.89 -7.35 -16.80
CA PHE A 128 -10.87 -8.34 -17.24
C PHE A 128 -10.58 -8.89 -18.65
N ALA A 129 -10.12 -8.05 -19.57
CA ALA A 129 -9.76 -8.50 -20.92
C ALA A 129 -8.55 -9.46 -20.90
N GLN A 130 -7.53 -9.14 -20.10
CA GLN A 130 -6.27 -9.89 -20.07
C GLN A 130 -6.37 -11.18 -19.23
N TYR A 131 -7.08 -11.13 -18.11
CA TYR A 131 -7.08 -12.20 -17.11
C TYR A 131 -8.40 -12.98 -17.02
N SER A 132 -9.32 -12.82 -17.97
CA SER A 132 -10.62 -13.51 -17.97
C SER A 132 -10.51 -15.03 -17.83
N ALA A 133 -9.52 -15.64 -18.47
CA ALA A 133 -9.27 -17.08 -18.38
C ALA A 133 -8.93 -17.53 -16.94
N TYR A 134 -8.13 -16.75 -16.21
CA TYR A 134 -7.78 -17.04 -14.82
C TYR A 134 -8.98 -16.87 -13.88
N LEU A 135 -9.85 -15.90 -14.15
CA LEU A 135 -11.04 -15.66 -13.33
C LEU A 135 -12.05 -16.79 -13.38
N THR A 136 -12.09 -17.55 -14.48
CA THR A 136 -13.01 -18.68 -14.69
C THR A 136 -12.43 -20.03 -14.28
N GLN A 137 -11.13 -20.10 -14.02
CA GLN A 137 -10.46 -21.31 -13.54
C GLN A 137 -10.80 -21.64 -12.06
N GLU A 138 -10.45 -22.82 -11.60
CA GLU A 138 -10.62 -23.28 -10.22
C GLU A 138 -12.04 -23.03 -9.66
N ASN A 139 -13.07 -23.42 -10.40
CA ASN A 139 -14.48 -23.24 -10.00
C ASN A 139 -14.83 -21.79 -9.68
N TYR A 140 -14.34 -20.85 -10.49
CA TYR A 140 -14.60 -19.41 -10.33
C TYR A 140 -14.10 -18.82 -9.00
N LYS A 141 -13.07 -19.40 -8.40
CA LYS A 141 -12.49 -18.97 -7.12
C LYS A 141 -12.17 -17.47 -7.11
N TRP A 142 -11.52 -16.98 -8.15
CA TRP A 142 -11.12 -15.58 -8.25
C TRP A 142 -12.30 -14.65 -8.53
N LEU A 143 -13.23 -15.07 -9.39
CA LEU A 143 -14.45 -14.33 -9.64
C LEU A 143 -15.29 -14.21 -8.36
N SER A 144 -15.40 -15.26 -7.57
CA SER A 144 -16.09 -15.26 -6.28
C SER A 144 -15.44 -14.31 -5.27
N LYS A 145 -14.10 -14.25 -5.25
CA LYS A 145 -13.36 -13.26 -4.41
C LYS A 145 -13.63 -11.82 -4.86
N LEU A 146 -13.61 -11.55 -6.15
CA LEU A 146 -13.94 -10.22 -6.71
C LEU A 146 -15.36 -9.77 -6.32
N VAL A 147 -16.35 -10.66 -6.49
CA VAL A 147 -17.74 -10.36 -6.09
C VAL A 147 -17.83 -10.09 -4.61
N ARG A 148 -17.17 -10.89 -3.77
CA ARG A 148 -17.13 -10.67 -2.31
C ARG A 148 -16.57 -9.30 -1.96
N VAL A 149 -15.48 -8.90 -2.59
CA VAL A 149 -14.86 -7.58 -2.34
C VAL A 149 -15.80 -6.46 -2.73
N LEU A 150 -16.51 -6.55 -3.87
CA LEU A 150 -17.50 -5.56 -4.30
C LEU A 150 -18.72 -5.42 -3.36
N VAL A 151 -19.08 -6.49 -2.65
CA VAL A 151 -20.27 -6.47 -1.76
C VAL A 151 -19.91 -5.91 -0.38
N VAL A 152 -18.63 -5.98 0.03
CA VAL A 152 -18.17 -5.62 1.38
C VAL A 152 -17.51 -4.23 1.40
N SER A 153 -17.10 -3.70 0.24
CA SER A 153 -16.55 -2.34 0.09
C SER A 153 -17.65 -1.31 -0.10
#